data_d97e34f021f8b885374bb995473e0d05
#
_entry.id   d97e34f021f8b885374bb995473e0d05
#
_cell.length_a   1.000
_cell.length_b   1.000
_cell.length_c   1.000
_cell.angle_alpha   90.00
_cell.angle_beta   90.00
_cell.angle_gamma   90.00
#
_symmetry.space_group_name_H-M   'P 1'
#
loop_
_entity.id
_entity.type
_entity.pdbx_description
1 polymer ?
#
loop_
_entity_poly.entity_id
_entity_poly.type
_entity_poly.pdbx_seq_one_letter_code
_entity_poly.pdbx_strand_id
1 'polypeptide(L)'
;MVNCQGRIEWVQSGGLLPPTRARLYREAGATSLKHAIIVTGGKQYRVAEGDVIFVEKLDVEACETVKFDRVLAVIDEDKAVFGTPVVENAVVSGNVVKNGKSKKIRVYKMKPKKGYRRTQGHRQPYTKVEITKIEA
;
A
#
# COMPACT_ATOMS: atom_id res chain seq x y z
N MET A 1 -16.92 4.61 7.56
CA MET A 1 -15.64 4.38 8.24
C MET A 1 -15.58 2.92 8.67
N VAL A 2 -14.57 2.19 8.29
CA VAL A 2 -14.37 0.80 8.75
C VAL A 2 -13.47 0.90 9.98
N ASN A 3 -13.96 0.44 11.16
CA ASN A 3 -13.11 0.40 12.34
C ASN A 3 -12.12 -0.78 12.24
N CYS A 4 -11.03 -0.72 13.00
CA CYS A 4 -9.99 -1.75 13.02
C CYS A 4 -10.48 -3.16 13.41
N GLN A 5 -11.71 -3.31 13.86
CA GLN A 5 -12.32 -4.59 14.25
C GLN A 5 -13.16 -5.23 13.14
N GLY A 6 -13.22 -4.60 11.95
CA GLY A 6 -13.90 -5.17 10.77
C GLY A 6 -15.43 -5.30 10.88
N ARG A 7 -16.04 -4.64 11.86
CA ARG A 7 -17.50 -4.66 12.03
C ARG A 7 -18.13 -3.51 11.23
N ILE A 8 -18.97 -3.86 10.27
CA ILE A 8 -19.77 -2.89 9.51
C ILE A 8 -21.00 -2.57 10.36
N GLU A 9 -21.06 -1.38 10.93
CA GLU A 9 -22.28 -0.87 11.53
C GLU A 9 -23.14 -0.22 10.45
N TRP A 10 -24.29 -0.84 10.16
CA TRP A 10 -25.28 -0.29 9.27
C TRP A 10 -26.10 0.78 10.03
N VAL A 11 -25.81 2.04 9.77
CA VAL A 11 -26.70 3.11 10.21
C VAL A 11 -27.89 3.12 9.25
N GLN A 12 -29.05 2.70 9.78
CA GLN A 12 -30.33 2.82 9.08
C GLN A 12 -30.75 4.29 9.04
N SER A 13 -30.50 4.94 7.91
CA SER A 13 -31.11 6.22 7.57
C SER A 13 -31.67 6.16 6.16
N GLY A 14 -33.00 6.20 6.08
CA GLY A 14 -33.89 6.60 5.00
C GLY A 14 -33.44 6.44 3.53
N GLY A 15 -33.93 5.42 2.88
CA GLY A 15 -34.45 5.39 1.49
C GLY A 15 -33.73 6.17 0.37
N LEU A 16 -32.41 6.11 0.22
CA LEU A 16 -31.78 6.42 -1.06
C LEU A 16 -31.02 5.19 -1.55
N LEU A 17 -31.23 4.84 -2.83
CA LEU A 17 -30.51 3.78 -3.52
C LEU A 17 -29.00 3.97 -3.35
N PRO A 18 -28.21 2.90 -3.10
CA PRO A 18 -26.77 3.02 -2.96
C PRO A 18 -26.19 3.62 -4.25
N PRO A 19 -25.29 4.60 -4.15
CA PRO A 19 -24.67 5.19 -5.32
C PRO A 19 -23.93 4.13 -6.13
N THR A 20 -24.22 4.06 -7.41
CA THR A 20 -23.55 3.16 -8.35
C THR A 20 -22.03 3.35 -8.24
N ARG A 21 -21.27 2.26 -8.25
CA ARG A 21 -19.80 2.23 -8.08
C ARG A 21 -19.05 3.30 -8.88
N ALA A 22 -19.58 3.71 -10.03
CA ALA A 22 -19.05 4.79 -10.85
C ALA A 22 -19.21 6.20 -10.23
N ARG A 23 -20.18 6.39 -9.32
CA ARG A 23 -20.43 7.70 -8.68
C ARG A 23 -19.51 7.94 -7.49
N LEU A 24 -19.09 6.88 -6.79
CA LEU A 24 -18.13 6.96 -5.69
C LEU A 24 -16.73 7.43 -6.12
N TYR A 25 -16.34 7.17 -7.38
CA TYR A 25 -15.08 7.66 -7.93
C TYR A 25 -15.11 9.13 -8.36
N ARG A 26 -16.30 9.75 -8.45
CA ARG A 26 -16.47 11.12 -8.94
C ARG A 26 -16.59 12.17 -7.83
N GLU A 27 -16.88 11.74 -6.61
CA GLU A 27 -17.07 12.63 -5.45
C GLU A 27 -15.88 12.60 -4.46
N ALA A 28 -14.83 11.80 -4.75
CA ALA A 28 -13.52 12.02 -4.18
C ALA A 28 -13.04 13.36 -4.75
N GLY A 29 -13.31 14.44 -3.99
CA GLY A 29 -12.97 15.81 -4.36
C GLY A 29 -11.55 15.87 -4.89
N ALA A 30 -11.31 16.80 -5.82
CA ALA A 30 -9.99 17.10 -6.37
C ALA A 30 -9.02 17.42 -5.23
N THR A 31 -8.54 16.38 -4.57
CA THR A 31 -7.36 16.41 -3.72
C THR A 31 -6.21 16.62 -4.69
N SER A 32 -5.48 17.71 -4.50
CA SER A 32 -4.20 17.95 -5.16
C SER A 32 -3.46 16.62 -5.31
N LEU A 33 -3.19 16.21 -6.55
CA LEU A 33 -2.64 14.89 -6.86
C LEU A 33 -1.16 14.82 -6.45
N LYS A 34 -0.89 14.99 -5.15
CA LYS A 34 0.44 14.76 -4.61
C LYS A 34 0.80 13.29 -4.72
N HIS A 35 1.88 13.04 -5.44
CA HIS A 35 2.45 11.71 -5.55
C HIS A 35 3.83 11.69 -4.90
N ALA A 36 4.14 10.64 -4.17
CA ALA A 36 5.48 10.38 -3.67
C ALA A 36 6.01 9.06 -4.21
N ILE A 37 7.33 8.98 -4.37
CA ILE A 37 8.02 7.73 -4.67
C ILE A 37 8.79 7.33 -3.43
N ILE A 38 8.32 6.29 -2.75
CA ILE A 38 8.92 5.75 -1.53
C ILE A 38 9.72 4.48 -1.82
N VAL A 39 10.73 4.21 -1.00
CA VAL A 39 11.53 2.97 -1.04
C VAL A 39 11.32 2.18 0.23
N THR A 40 10.81 0.96 0.09
CA THR A 40 10.65 0.02 1.23
C THR A 40 10.82 -1.42 0.76
N GLY A 41 11.38 -2.28 1.60
CA GLY A 41 11.61 -3.70 1.27
C GLY A 41 12.41 -3.93 -0.01
N GLY A 42 13.32 -3.01 -0.39
CA GLY A 42 14.10 -3.09 -1.62
C GLY A 42 13.33 -2.80 -2.92
N LYS A 43 12.10 -2.27 -2.81
CA LYS A 43 11.23 -1.91 -3.92
C LYS A 43 10.84 -0.43 -3.85
N GLN A 44 10.51 0.13 -5.01
CA GLN A 44 10.00 1.49 -5.12
C GLN A 44 8.49 1.44 -5.38
N TYR A 45 7.77 2.33 -4.71
CA TYR A 45 6.31 2.45 -4.84
C TYR A 45 5.97 3.90 -5.13
N ARG A 46 5.20 4.12 -6.20
CA ARG A 46 4.52 5.40 -6.43
C ARG A 46 3.23 5.38 -5.64
N VAL A 47 3.02 6.36 -4.80
CA VAL A 47 1.89 6.45 -3.89
C VAL A 47 1.25 7.83 -3.94
N ALA A 48 -0.07 7.88 -3.77
CA ALA A 48 -0.84 9.08 -3.53
C ALA A 48 -1.55 8.98 -2.17
N GLU A 49 -2.07 10.08 -1.68
CA GLU A 49 -2.90 10.08 -0.47
C GLU A 49 -4.18 9.28 -0.70
N GLY A 50 -4.52 8.38 0.21
CA GLY A 50 -5.64 7.44 0.11
C GLY A 50 -5.32 6.13 -0.63
N ASP A 51 -4.13 5.97 -1.19
CA ASP A 51 -3.75 4.73 -1.87
C ASP A 51 -3.49 3.59 -0.89
N VAL A 52 -3.82 2.39 -1.34
CA VAL A 52 -3.56 1.16 -0.60
C VAL A 52 -2.48 0.34 -1.31
N ILE A 53 -1.34 0.17 -0.64
CA ILE A 53 -0.20 -0.56 -1.17
C ILE A 53 0.07 -1.85 -0.40
N PHE A 54 0.71 -2.80 -1.08
CA PHE A 54 1.20 -4.05 -0.49
C PHE A 54 2.73 -4.02 -0.46
N VAL A 55 3.27 -3.94 0.74
CA VAL A 55 4.72 -3.91 0.98
C VAL A 55 5.19 -5.23 1.61
N GLU A 56 6.49 -5.44 1.61
CA GLU A 56 7.08 -6.56 2.37
C GLU A 56 6.69 -6.44 3.85
N LYS A 57 6.69 -7.58 4.55
CA LYS A 57 6.30 -7.63 5.96
C LYS A 57 7.07 -6.58 6.76
N LEU A 58 6.33 -5.68 7.39
CA LEU A 58 6.83 -4.76 8.41
C LEU A 58 6.59 -5.38 9.80
N ASP A 59 7.51 -5.13 10.75
CA ASP A 59 7.38 -5.61 12.12
C ASP A 59 6.51 -4.64 12.96
N VAL A 60 5.33 -4.37 12.45
CA VAL A 60 4.34 -3.42 12.98
C VAL A 60 3.00 -4.14 13.06
N GLU A 61 2.21 -3.88 14.09
CA GLU A 61 0.89 -4.50 14.26
C GLU A 61 -0.18 -3.83 13.37
N ALA A 62 -1.32 -4.51 13.22
CA ALA A 62 -2.45 -3.93 12.50
C ALA A 62 -3.00 -2.72 13.26
N CYS A 63 -3.46 -1.70 12.51
CA CYS A 63 -3.97 -0.42 13.02
C CYS A 63 -2.89 0.53 13.57
N GLU A 64 -1.62 0.23 13.38
CA GLU A 64 -0.53 1.10 13.77
C GLU A 64 -0.10 1.99 12.60
N THR A 65 0.38 3.20 12.92
CA THR A 65 0.88 4.16 11.92
C THR A 65 2.34 3.90 11.62
N VAL A 66 2.66 3.79 10.34
CA VAL A 66 4.04 3.64 9.84
C VAL A 66 4.47 4.90 9.12
N LYS A 67 5.71 5.32 9.35
CA LYS A 67 6.35 6.42 8.65
C LYS A 67 7.41 5.88 7.69
N PHE A 68 7.40 6.40 6.47
CA PHE A 68 8.39 6.10 5.45
C PHE A 68 9.26 7.33 5.22
N ASP A 69 10.49 7.29 5.71
CA ASP A 69 11.45 8.40 5.63
C ASP A 69 12.25 8.39 4.32
N ARG A 70 12.27 7.25 3.62
CA ARG A 70 13.03 7.10 2.37
C ARG A 70 12.17 7.46 1.17
N VAL A 71 12.03 8.76 0.93
CA VAL A 71 11.29 9.32 -0.20
C VAL A 71 12.28 9.77 -1.28
N LEU A 72 12.17 9.25 -2.49
CA LEU A 72 13.05 9.57 -3.61
C LEU A 72 12.61 10.82 -4.36
N ALA A 73 11.30 10.99 -4.50
CA ALA A 73 10.73 12.13 -5.19
C ALA A 73 9.35 12.44 -4.64
N VAL A 74 8.98 13.71 -4.67
CA VAL A 74 7.62 14.21 -4.43
C VAL A 74 7.20 15.01 -5.65
N ILE A 75 6.04 14.69 -6.18
CA ILE A 75 5.49 15.28 -7.39
C ILE A 75 4.15 15.91 -7.02
N ASP A 76 4.11 17.23 -7.05
CA ASP A 76 2.87 18.02 -7.01
C ASP A 76 2.46 18.38 -8.44
N GLU A 77 1.27 18.94 -8.63
CA GLU A 77 0.73 19.32 -9.95
C GLU A 77 1.69 20.23 -10.74
N ASP A 78 2.34 21.20 -10.07
CA ASP A 78 3.20 22.19 -10.71
C ASP A 78 4.70 21.97 -10.43
N LYS A 79 5.07 21.16 -9.46
CA LYS A 79 6.45 21.00 -9.00
C LYS A 79 6.82 19.53 -8.78
N ALA A 80 7.97 19.16 -9.28
CA ALA A 80 8.59 17.87 -8.98
C ALA A 80 9.91 18.10 -8.25
N VAL A 81 10.02 17.56 -7.04
CA VAL A 81 11.23 17.59 -6.22
C VAL A 81 11.85 16.21 -6.23
N PHE A 82 13.09 16.12 -6.69
CA PHE A 82 13.85 14.86 -6.74
C PHE A 82 14.96 14.89 -5.69
N GLY A 83 15.10 13.78 -4.97
CA GLY A 83 16.16 13.62 -3.98
C GLY A 83 17.52 13.26 -4.60
N THR A 84 18.59 13.62 -3.92
CA THR A 84 19.96 13.25 -4.27
C THR A 84 20.65 12.49 -3.11
N PRO A 85 20.34 11.23 -2.84
CA PRO A 85 19.35 10.31 -3.42
C PRO A 85 17.96 10.38 -2.80
N VAL A 86 17.77 11.01 -1.64
CA VAL A 86 16.53 11.11 -0.87
C VAL A 86 16.15 12.57 -0.72
N VAL A 87 14.87 12.88 -0.72
CA VAL A 87 14.35 14.23 -0.45
C VAL A 87 14.47 14.48 1.06
N GLU A 88 15.17 15.52 1.44
CA GLU A 88 15.28 15.95 2.84
C GLU A 88 13.92 16.46 3.34
N ASN A 89 13.57 16.12 4.58
CA ASN A 89 12.33 16.49 5.26
C ASN A 89 11.02 15.93 4.67
N ALA A 90 11.08 15.05 3.66
CA ALA A 90 9.89 14.38 3.15
C ALA A 90 9.60 13.10 3.96
N VAL A 91 8.37 12.98 4.45
CA VAL A 91 7.88 11.81 5.18
C VAL A 91 6.51 11.41 4.65
N VAL A 92 6.33 10.12 4.39
CA VAL A 92 5.04 9.55 4.01
C VAL A 92 4.49 8.74 5.18
N SER A 93 3.32 9.11 5.67
CA SER A 93 2.63 8.42 6.75
C SER A 93 1.55 7.50 6.20
N GLY A 94 1.46 6.29 6.75
CA GLY A 94 0.43 5.33 6.37
C GLY A 94 -0.04 4.50 7.56
N ASN A 95 -1.27 4.01 7.49
CA ASN A 95 -1.85 3.12 8.50
C ASN A 95 -1.78 1.68 8.03
N VAL A 96 -1.33 0.78 8.90
CA VAL A 96 -1.35 -0.66 8.64
C VAL A 96 -2.77 -1.19 8.73
N VAL A 97 -3.34 -1.59 7.59
CA VAL A 97 -4.68 -2.17 7.54
C VAL A 97 -4.67 -3.63 7.97
N LYS A 98 -3.66 -4.40 7.50
CA LYS A 98 -3.60 -5.84 7.74
C LYS A 98 -2.22 -6.40 7.44
N ASN A 99 -1.78 -7.35 8.27
CA ASN A 99 -0.67 -8.25 8.01
C ASN A 99 -1.21 -9.59 7.47
N GLY A 100 -0.63 -10.11 6.40
CA GLY A 100 -1.10 -11.34 5.76
C GLY A 100 -0.02 -12.10 5.01
N LYS A 101 -0.43 -13.22 4.43
CA LYS A 101 0.41 -14.01 3.54
C LYS A 101 -0.28 -14.18 2.20
N SER A 102 0.45 -14.00 1.11
CA SER A 102 -0.05 -14.17 -0.25
C SER A 102 -0.43 -15.63 -0.55
N LYS A 103 -1.01 -15.86 -1.72
CA LYS A 103 -1.32 -17.22 -2.19
C LYS A 103 -0.04 -18.07 -2.24
N LYS A 104 -0.12 -19.34 -1.80
CA LYS A 104 0.99 -20.28 -1.88
C LYS A 104 1.38 -20.53 -3.33
N ILE A 105 2.64 -20.33 -3.64
CA ILE A 105 3.22 -20.71 -4.92
C ILE A 105 4.01 -22.01 -4.77
N ARG A 106 3.93 -22.86 -5.79
CA ARG A 106 4.69 -24.11 -5.86
C ARG A 106 5.93 -23.90 -6.72
N VAL A 107 7.10 -23.91 -6.10
CA VAL A 107 8.38 -23.78 -6.78
C VAL A 107 8.87 -25.18 -7.11
N TYR A 108 9.04 -25.47 -8.39
CA TYR A 108 9.60 -26.73 -8.88
C TYR A 108 10.97 -26.47 -9.51
N LYS A 109 11.96 -27.20 -9.06
CA LYS A 109 13.34 -27.12 -9.56
C LYS A 109 13.73 -28.47 -10.13
N MET A 110 14.27 -28.48 -11.35
CA MET A 110 14.74 -29.66 -12.06
C MET A 110 16.06 -29.37 -12.76
N LYS A 111 16.96 -30.33 -12.79
CA LYS A 111 18.15 -30.32 -13.66
C LYS A 111 18.02 -31.40 -14.71
N PRO A 112 18.09 -31.08 -16.02
CA PRO A 112 18.01 -32.10 -17.08
C PRO A 112 19.14 -33.11 -16.96
N LYS A 113 18.90 -34.37 -17.31
CA LYS A 113 19.88 -35.47 -17.35
C LYS A 113 20.55 -35.82 -16.00
N LYS A 114 20.13 -35.25 -14.87
CA LYS A 114 20.78 -35.47 -13.55
C LYS A 114 19.85 -35.99 -12.47
N GLY A 115 18.62 -36.43 -12.78
CA GLY A 115 17.67 -36.94 -11.79
C GLY A 115 17.30 -35.96 -10.67
N TYR A 116 17.82 -34.73 -10.68
CA TYR A 116 17.55 -33.74 -9.66
C TYR A 116 16.15 -33.15 -9.85
N ARG A 117 15.28 -33.40 -8.88
CA ARG A 117 13.92 -32.81 -8.82
C ARG A 117 13.66 -32.35 -7.38
N ARG A 118 13.22 -31.10 -7.21
CA ARG A 118 12.85 -30.57 -5.90
C ARG A 118 11.60 -29.71 -6.02
N THR A 119 10.65 -29.97 -5.15
CA THR A 119 9.42 -29.17 -5.04
C THR A 119 9.39 -28.48 -3.68
N GLN A 120 9.12 -27.18 -3.68
CA GLN A 120 9.00 -26.38 -2.46
C GLN A 120 7.80 -25.45 -2.58
N GLY A 121 7.07 -25.28 -1.49
CA GLY A 121 6.02 -24.26 -1.42
C GLY A 121 6.54 -22.99 -0.76
N HIS A 122 6.12 -21.82 -1.27
CA HIS A 122 6.42 -20.53 -0.67
C HIS A 122 5.16 -19.68 -0.53
N ARG A 123 5.02 -18.99 0.61
CA ARG A 123 3.99 -17.97 0.86
C ARG A 123 4.69 -16.72 1.36
N GLN A 124 4.69 -15.68 0.52
CA GLN A 124 5.29 -14.41 0.87
C GLN A 124 4.41 -13.67 1.89
N PRO A 125 4.92 -13.33 3.07
CA PRO A 125 4.23 -12.43 3.98
C PRO A 125 4.23 -11.01 3.41
N TYR A 126 3.18 -10.25 3.67
CA TYR A 126 3.06 -8.85 3.26
C TYR A 126 2.34 -8.05 4.33
N THR A 127 2.55 -6.75 4.31
CA THR A 127 1.77 -5.76 5.06
C THR A 127 0.96 -4.91 4.09
N LYS A 128 -0.33 -4.77 4.33
CA LYS A 128 -1.23 -3.87 3.60
C LYS A 128 -1.27 -2.54 4.32
N VAL A 129 -0.83 -1.47 3.64
CA VAL A 129 -0.74 -0.12 4.19
C VAL A 129 -1.61 0.82 3.36
N GLU A 130 -2.40 1.63 4.02
CA GLU A 130 -3.16 2.74 3.44
C GLU A 130 -2.40 4.04 3.72
N ILE A 131 -2.07 4.77 2.67
CA ILE A 131 -1.33 6.04 2.77
C ILE A 131 -2.28 7.12 3.25
N THR A 132 -1.94 7.78 4.35
CA THR A 132 -2.77 8.83 4.96
C THR A 132 -2.34 10.22 4.58
N LYS A 133 -1.03 10.49 4.54
CA LYS A 133 -0.50 11.84 4.31
C LYS A 133 0.90 11.81 3.71
N ILE A 134 1.16 12.76 2.82
CA ILE A 134 2.48 13.02 2.22
C ILE A 134 2.93 14.41 2.71
N GLU A 135 3.98 14.45 3.52
CA GLU A 135 4.63 15.66 4.02
C GLU A 135 5.95 15.85 3.28
N ALA A 136 6.14 17.03 2.69
CA ALA A 136 7.35 17.40 1.96
C ALA A 136 7.54 18.91 1.97
#